data_e7023e185c458e3a35b8cbc0062f3aa6
#
_entry.id   e7023e185c458e3a35b8cbc0062f3aa6
#
_cell.length_a   1.000
_cell.length_b   1.000
_cell.length_c   1.000
_cell.angle_alpha   90.00
_cell.angle_beta   90.00
_cell.angle_gamma   90.00
#
_symmetry.space_group_name_H-M   'P 1'
#
loop_
_entity.id
_entity.type
_entity.pdbx_description
1 polymer ?
#
loop_
_entity_poly.entity_id
_entity_poly.type
_entity_poly.pdbx_seq_one_letter_code
_entity_poly.pdbx_strand_id
1 'polypeptide(L)'
;MKRAISSFILRLFGWTVVVDVPDYPKCVICVAPHTSNWDFFIGKLAYLSIGRYAGFMMKKEWFFPPLGSLLKSMGGVPVSRDRHTDMVSQLVEIFKSRKRFSIAITPEATRKANADWKKGFYYIARDAVVPIVLAYIDYKDKEVGIKKVFMPTGDVEKDMRMIKSYYKSFHARRPENFVTGL
;
A
#
# COMPACT_ATOMS: atom_id res chain seq x y z
N MET A 1 -20.54 -7.93 -8.47
CA MET A 1 -21.24 -6.95 -7.61
C MET A 1 -20.27 -5.97 -6.96
N LYS A 2 -19.31 -6.36 -6.09
CA LYS A 2 -18.35 -5.44 -5.42
C LYS A 2 -17.58 -4.53 -6.40
N ARG A 3 -17.10 -5.08 -7.53
CA ARG A 3 -16.36 -4.33 -8.55
C ARG A 3 -17.19 -3.18 -9.15
N ALA A 4 -18.42 -3.47 -9.58
CA ALA A 4 -19.30 -2.45 -10.19
C ALA A 4 -19.67 -1.35 -9.19
N ILE A 5 -20.00 -1.72 -7.94
CA ILE A 5 -20.30 -0.76 -6.87
C ILE A 5 -19.10 0.15 -6.59
N SER A 6 -17.89 -0.42 -6.47
CA SER A 6 -16.68 0.37 -6.21
C SER A 6 -16.37 1.32 -7.37
N SER A 7 -16.51 0.88 -8.63
CA SER A 7 -16.34 1.72 -9.80
C SER A 7 -17.36 2.86 -9.85
N PHE A 8 -18.62 2.57 -9.52
CA PHE A 8 -19.69 3.57 -9.48
C PHE A 8 -19.40 4.64 -8.42
N ILE A 9 -19.04 4.22 -7.19
CA ILE A 9 -18.71 5.16 -6.11
C ILE A 9 -17.54 6.06 -6.52
N LEU A 10 -16.44 5.51 -7.03
CA LEU A 10 -15.30 6.30 -7.46
C LEU A 10 -15.68 7.33 -8.53
N ARG A 11 -16.43 6.92 -9.56
CA ARG A 11 -16.90 7.81 -10.62
C ARG A 11 -17.82 8.93 -10.11
N LEU A 12 -18.73 8.60 -9.17
CA LEU A 12 -19.64 9.58 -8.55
C LEU A 12 -18.87 10.73 -7.86
N PHE A 13 -17.71 10.42 -7.27
CA PHE A 13 -16.81 11.41 -6.66
C PHE A 13 -15.73 11.96 -7.61
N GLY A 14 -15.81 11.63 -8.90
CA GLY A 14 -14.90 12.09 -9.95
C GLY A 14 -13.52 11.42 -9.94
N TRP A 15 -13.37 10.26 -9.28
CA TRP A 15 -12.12 9.52 -9.24
C TRP A 15 -11.95 8.59 -10.45
N THR A 16 -10.74 8.58 -11.00
CA THR A 16 -10.30 7.64 -12.03
C THR A 16 -9.29 6.65 -11.48
N VAL A 17 -9.23 5.46 -12.07
CA VAL A 17 -8.23 4.44 -11.72
C VAL A 17 -7.48 4.03 -12.97
N VAL A 18 -6.17 4.23 -12.96
CA VAL A 18 -5.28 3.92 -14.09
C VAL A 18 -4.31 2.81 -13.68
N VAL A 19 -4.19 1.80 -14.52
CA VAL A 19 -3.40 0.60 -14.23
C VAL A 19 -2.54 0.24 -15.43
N ASP A 20 -1.23 0.38 -15.28
CA ASP A 20 -0.24 0.11 -16.34
C ASP A 20 0.66 -1.11 -16.00
N VAL A 21 0.34 -1.82 -14.92
CA VAL A 21 1.12 -2.97 -14.46
C VAL A 21 0.26 -4.24 -14.38
N PRO A 22 0.83 -5.42 -14.62
CA PRO A 22 0.11 -6.70 -14.49
C PRO A 22 -0.34 -6.97 -13.05
N ASP A 23 -1.32 -7.89 -12.89
CA ASP A 23 -1.75 -8.38 -11.58
C ASP A 23 -0.78 -9.45 -11.08
N TYR A 24 0.23 -9.03 -10.32
CA TYR A 24 1.21 -9.95 -9.74
C TYR A 24 0.55 -10.86 -8.70
N PRO A 25 0.84 -12.17 -8.72
CA PRO A 25 0.34 -13.09 -7.71
C PRO A 25 0.85 -12.76 -6.31
N LYS A 26 2.06 -12.19 -6.22
CA LYS A 26 2.66 -11.69 -4.98
C LYS A 26 3.35 -10.36 -5.23
N CYS A 27 3.04 -9.35 -4.43
CA CYS A 27 3.74 -8.06 -4.48
C CYS A 27 3.55 -7.28 -3.18
N VAL A 28 4.50 -6.40 -2.90
CA VAL A 28 4.32 -5.31 -1.94
C VAL A 28 3.81 -4.10 -2.70
N ILE A 29 2.72 -3.50 -2.25
CA ILE A 29 2.16 -2.29 -2.85
C ILE A 29 2.62 -1.13 -2.00
N CYS A 30 3.54 -0.32 -2.51
CA CYS A 30 3.96 0.93 -1.88
C CYS A 30 2.97 2.01 -2.27
N VAL A 31 2.33 2.64 -1.29
CA VAL A 31 1.30 3.68 -1.51
C VAL A 31 1.73 4.98 -0.88
N ALA A 32 1.86 6.03 -1.69
CA ALA A 32 2.08 7.41 -1.26
C ALA A 32 1.45 8.37 -2.30
N PRO A 33 1.10 9.59 -1.93
CA PRO A 33 1.08 10.19 -0.58
C PRO A 33 0.05 9.53 0.35
N HIS A 34 0.32 9.58 1.68
CA HIS A 34 -0.62 9.13 2.70
C HIS A 34 -0.78 10.16 3.82
N THR A 35 -1.69 11.10 3.64
CA THR A 35 -1.90 12.24 4.55
C THR A 35 -3.29 12.29 5.19
N SER A 36 -4.15 11.30 4.87
CA SER A 36 -5.53 11.24 5.32
C SER A 36 -6.04 9.80 5.50
N ASN A 37 -7.05 9.61 6.36
CA ASN A 37 -7.78 8.34 6.45
C ASN A 37 -8.55 8.02 5.16
N TRP A 38 -8.93 9.05 4.39
CA TRP A 38 -9.62 8.87 3.11
C TRP A 38 -8.79 8.11 2.08
N ASP A 39 -7.46 8.19 2.17
CA ASP A 39 -6.55 7.48 1.27
C ASP A 39 -6.76 5.97 1.35
N PHE A 40 -7.04 5.46 2.56
CA PHE A 40 -7.37 4.04 2.76
C PHE A 40 -8.66 3.64 2.02
N PHE A 41 -9.73 4.45 2.16
CA PHE A 41 -11.02 4.15 1.52
C PHE A 41 -10.92 4.25 -0.01
N ILE A 42 -10.31 5.31 -0.52
CA ILE A 42 -10.11 5.53 -1.96
C ILE A 42 -9.25 4.41 -2.55
N GLY A 43 -8.11 4.10 -1.95
CA GLY A 43 -7.22 3.02 -2.38
C GLY A 43 -7.92 1.65 -2.36
N LYS A 44 -8.72 1.39 -1.31
CA LYS A 44 -9.48 0.14 -1.19
C LYS A 44 -10.55 0.02 -2.29
N LEU A 45 -11.31 1.08 -2.54
CA LEU A 45 -12.30 1.13 -3.62
C LEU A 45 -11.62 0.98 -4.99
N ALA A 46 -10.46 1.61 -5.20
CA ALA A 46 -9.71 1.49 -6.45
C ALA A 46 -9.30 0.03 -6.72
N TYR A 47 -8.70 -0.66 -5.76
CA TYR A 47 -8.32 -2.06 -5.93
C TYR A 47 -9.54 -2.98 -6.15
N LEU A 48 -10.64 -2.75 -5.44
CA LEU A 48 -11.88 -3.48 -5.65
C LEU A 48 -12.48 -3.22 -7.04
N SER A 49 -12.42 -2.00 -7.54
CA SER A 49 -12.98 -1.61 -8.84
C SER A 49 -12.30 -2.31 -10.02
N ILE A 50 -11.01 -2.60 -9.90
CA ILE A 50 -10.23 -3.33 -10.90
C ILE A 50 -10.20 -4.84 -10.66
N GLY A 51 -10.84 -5.32 -9.59
CA GLY A 51 -10.89 -6.74 -9.25
C GLY A 51 -9.59 -7.31 -8.67
N ARG A 52 -8.68 -6.44 -8.21
CA ARG A 52 -7.42 -6.85 -7.57
C ARG A 52 -7.56 -6.89 -6.05
N TYR A 53 -6.73 -7.71 -5.42
CA TYR A 53 -6.64 -7.80 -3.97
C TYR A 53 -5.50 -6.94 -3.44
N ALA A 54 -5.78 -6.19 -2.37
CA ALA A 54 -4.76 -5.53 -1.57
C ALA A 54 -5.10 -5.74 -0.09
N GLY A 55 -4.24 -6.48 0.61
CA GLY A 55 -4.26 -6.59 2.07
C GLY A 55 -3.72 -5.31 2.72
N PHE A 56 -4.02 -5.14 3.99
CA PHE A 56 -3.49 -4.04 4.82
C PHE A 56 -3.16 -4.56 6.23
N MET A 57 -2.14 -3.99 6.83
CA MET A 57 -1.70 -4.41 8.17
C MET A 57 -2.57 -3.80 9.26
N MET A 58 -2.92 -4.60 10.24
CA MET A 58 -3.56 -4.14 11.48
C MET A 58 -2.95 -4.83 12.69
N LYS A 59 -3.02 -4.18 13.84
CA LYS A 59 -2.60 -4.78 15.10
C LYS A 59 -3.38 -6.07 15.39
N LYS A 60 -2.69 -7.13 15.80
CA LYS A 60 -3.26 -8.46 16.08
C LYS A 60 -4.41 -8.39 17.10
N GLU A 61 -4.36 -7.48 18.05
CA GLU A 61 -5.35 -7.29 19.12
C GLU A 61 -6.74 -6.91 18.58
N TRP A 62 -6.84 -6.37 17.37
CA TRP A 62 -8.14 -6.06 16.75
C TRP A 62 -8.84 -7.27 16.15
N PHE A 63 -8.17 -8.43 16.09
CA PHE A 63 -8.72 -9.64 15.45
C PHE A 63 -9.48 -10.55 16.44
N PHE A 64 -10.25 -9.97 17.35
CA PHE A 64 -11.15 -10.71 18.24
C PHE A 64 -12.55 -10.93 17.56
N PRO A 65 -13.27 -12.00 17.91
CA PRO A 65 -14.62 -12.24 17.39
C PRO A 65 -15.63 -11.17 17.87
N PRO A 66 -16.58 -10.70 16.98
CA PRO A 66 -16.73 -11.06 15.56
C PRO A 66 -15.88 -10.18 14.63
N LEU A 67 -15.26 -9.11 15.15
CA LEU A 67 -14.54 -8.08 14.38
C LEU A 67 -13.40 -8.69 13.55
N GLY A 68 -12.69 -9.66 14.10
CA GLY A 68 -11.56 -10.29 13.41
C GLY A 68 -11.93 -10.97 12.09
N SER A 69 -13.11 -11.60 12.02
CA SER A 69 -13.61 -12.22 10.80
C SER A 69 -13.94 -11.17 9.73
N LEU A 70 -14.56 -10.07 10.13
CA LEU A 70 -14.85 -8.94 9.24
C LEU A 70 -13.55 -8.33 8.70
N LEU A 71 -12.59 -8.03 9.56
CA LEU A 71 -11.30 -7.46 9.16
C LEU A 71 -10.55 -8.37 8.18
N LYS A 72 -10.51 -9.68 8.44
CA LYS A 72 -9.92 -10.67 7.51
C LYS A 72 -10.63 -10.67 6.16
N SER A 73 -11.96 -10.62 6.13
CA SER A 73 -12.74 -10.57 4.88
C SER A 73 -12.47 -9.31 4.07
N MET A 74 -12.12 -8.21 4.74
CA MET A 74 -11.72 -6.95 4.11
C MET A 74 -10.25 -6.95 3.66
N GLY A 75 -9.48 -7.98 3.98
CA GLY A 75 -8.06 -8.09 3.65
C GLY A 75 -7.12 -7.64 4.78
N GLY A 76 -7.62 -7.51 5.99
CA GLY A 76 -6.81 -7.23 7.18
C GLY A 76 -5.83 -8.37 7.47
N VAL A 77 -4.57 -8.03 7.65
CA VAL A 77 -3.49 -8.95 8.01
C VAL A 77 -3.07 -8.62 9.44
N PRO A 78 -3.28 -9.56 10.40
CA PRO A 78 -2.84 -9.36 11.77
C PRO A 78 -1.31 -9.37 11.84
N VAL A 79 -0.74 -8.33 12.43
CA VAL A 79 0.69 -8.24 12.72
C VAL A 79 0.91 -7.91 14.18
N SER A 80 1.83 -8.60 14.83
CA SER A 80 2.30 -8.23 16.15
C SER A 80 3.28 -7.06 16.03
N ARG A 81 3.17 -6.09 16.93
CA ARG A 81 4.09 -4.96 17.03
C ARG A 81 4.89 -4.99 18.33
N ASP A 82 4.98 -6.14 18.94
CA ASP A 82 5.76 -6.33 20.16
C ASP A 82 7.25 -6.16 19.87
N ARG A 83 8.01 -5.65 20.83
CA ARG A 83 9.44 -5.34 20.69
C ARG A 83 10.30 -6.54 20.25
N HIS A 84 9.81 -7.76 20.48
CA HIS A 84 10.51 -9.00 20.15
C HIS A 84 10.11 -9.61 18.80
N THR A 85 9.15 -9.02 18.09
CA THR A 85 8.62 -9.61 16.85
C THR A 85 8.98 -8.73 15.67
N ASP A 86 9.87 -9.22 14.82
CA ASP A 86 10.21 -8.53 13.57
C ASP A 86 9.03 -8.62 12.58
N MET A 87 8.39 -7.49 12.31
CA MET A 87 7.27 -7.39 11.38
C MET A 87 7.68 -7.77 9.94
N VAL A 88 8.94 -7.53 9.57
CA VAL A 88 9.46 -7.89 8.24
C VAL A 88 9.43 -9.42 8.11
N SER A 89 10.00 -10.15 9.06
CA SER A 89 10.02 -11.60 9.07
C SER A 89 8.62 -12.22 9.07
N GLN A 90 7.68 -11.67 9.85
CA GLN A 90 6.28 -12.13 9.83
C GLN A 90 5.66 -12.05 8.43
N LEU A 91 5.85 -10.92 7.73
CA LEU A 91 5.28 -10.74 6.40
C LEU A 91 6.00 -11.57 5.34
N VAL A 92 7.31 -11.75 5.44
CA VAL A 92 8.07 -12.66 4.56
C VAL A 92 7.53 -14.09 4.66
N GLU A 93 7.29 -14.60 5.87
CA GLU A 93 6.70 -15.92 6.06
C GLU A 93 5.27 -16.03 5.49
N ILE A 94 4.46 -14.98 5.58
CA ILE A 94 3.14 -14.94 4.93
C ILE A 94 3.29 -14.99 3.41
N PHE A 95 4.26 -14.27 2.83
CA PHE A 95 4.55 -14.34 1.40
C PHE A 95 4.99 -15.75 0.97
N LYS A 96 5.82 -16.43 1.75
CA LYS A 96 6.26 -17.81 1.46
C LYS A 96 5.10 -18.80 1.51
N SER A 97 4.23 -18.71 2.51
CA SER A 97 3.14 -19.66 2.76
C SER A 97 1.95 -19.54 1.81
N ARG A 98 1.76 -18.40 1.13
CA ARG A 98 0.60 -18.17 0.27
C ARG A 98 0.95 -18.20 -1.22
N LYS A 99 0.08 -18.77 -2.05
CA LYS A 99 0.22 -18.73 -3.52
C LYS A 99 -0.05 -17.32 -4.10
N ARG A 100 -1.00 -16.59 -3.51
CA ARG A 100 -1.33 -15.20 -3.88
C ARG A 100 -1.39 -14.35 -2.61
N PHE A 101 -0.62 -13.27 -2.61
CA PHE A 101 -0.63 -12.31 -1.50
C PHE A 101 -0.08 -10.95 -1.94
N SER A 102 -0.86 -9.91 -1.75
CA SER A 102 -0.42 -8.52 -1.97
C SER A 102 -0.76 -7.70 -0.74
N ILE A 103 0.17 -6.86 -0.31
CA ILE A 103 -0.02 -6.03 0.88
C ILE A 103 0.33 -4.58 0.58
N ALA A 104 -0.61 -3.68 0.92
CA ALA A 104 -0.41 -2.25 0.80
C ALA A 104 0.30 -1.71 2.05
N ILE A 105 1.36 -0.96 1.83
CA ILE A 105 2.18 -0.33 2.87
C ILE A 105 2.43 1.12 2.49
N THR A 106 2.19 2.02 3.44
CA THR A 106 2.50 3.44 3.31
C THR A 106 3.86 3.70 3.96
N PRO A 107 4.90 4.07 3.19
CA PRO A 107 6.27 4.18 3.72
C PRO A 107 6.44 5.35 4.69
N GLU A 108 5.59 6.35 4.60
CA GLU A 108 5.57 7.50 5.52
C GLU A 108 5.28 7.07 6.97
N ALA A 109 4.56 5.96 7.17
CA ALA A 109 4.14 5.37 8.45
C ALA A 109 3.35 6.32 9.36
N THR A 110 2.97 7.48 8.87
CA THR A 110 2.20 8.53 9.55
C THR A 110 1.40 9.32 8.52
N ARG A 111 0.49 10.19 8.97
CA ARG A 111 -0.26 11.15 8.14
C ARG A 111 0.20 12.59 8.35
N LYS A 112 1.30 12.76 9.10
CA LYS A 112 2.01 14.04 9.27
C LYS A 112 3.26 14.03 8.41
N ALA A 113 3.81 15.19 8.14
CA ALA A 113 5.06 15.32 7.39
C ALA A 113 6.17 14.46 8.02
N ASN A 114 6.74 13.58 7.22
CA ASN A 114 7.82 12.69 7.62
C ASN A 114 8.76 12.44 6.44
N ALA A 115 9.91 13.05 6.46
CA ALA A 115 10.97 12.85 5.45
C ALA A 115 11.70 11.49 5.62
N ASP A 116 11.67 10.90 6.83
CA ASP A 116 12.26 9.60 7.13
C ASP A 116 11.28 8.46 6.83
N TRP A 117 11.13 8.13 5.55
CA TRP A 117 10.29 7.02 5.12
C TRP A 117 10.81 5.69 5.64
N LYS A 118 9.93 4.88 6.21
CA LYS A 118 10.29 3.57 6.76
C LYS A 118 10.61 2.58 5.65
N LYS A 119 11.75 1.91 5.78
CA LYS A 119 12.28 0.98 4.76
C LYS A 119 11.70 -0.45 4.87
N GLY A 120 10.78 -0.71 5.81
CA GLY A 120 10.23 -2.05 6.07
C GLY A 120 9.60 -2.69 4.83
N PHE A 121 8.86 -1.95 4.03
CA PHE A 121 8.25 -2.45 2.80
C PHE A 121 9.28 -2.94 1.77
N TYR A 122 10.43 -2.25 1.71
CA TYR A 122 11.55 -2.62 0.85
C TYR A 122 12.18 -3.95 1.28
N TYR A 123 12.49 -4.09 2.58
CA TYR A 123 13.06 -5.32 3.10
C TYR A 123 12.12 -6.51 2.95
N ILE A 124 10.82 -6.32 3.18
CA ILE A 124 9.80 -7.36 2.94
C ILE A 124 9.85 -7.82 1.48
N ALA A 125 9.86 -6.89 0.53
CA ALA A 125 9.87 -7.21 -0.89
C ALA A 125 11.18 -7.91 -1.30
N ARG A 126 12.33 -7.43 -0.82
CA ARG A 126 13.63 -8.03 -1.07
C ARG A 126 13.72 -9.47 -0.54
N ASP A 127 13.37 -9.68 0.73
CA ASP A 127 13.54 -10.96 1.41
C ASP A 127 12.49 -11.99 1.01
N ALA A 128 11.30 -11.54 0.57
CA ALA A 128 10.28 -12.39 -0.03
C ALA A 128 10.49 -12.62 -1.55
N VAL A 129 11.46 -11.95 -2.16
CA VAL A 129 11.77 -11.99 -3.61
C VAL A 129 10.51 -11.66 -4.44
N VAL A 130 9.84 -10.56 -4.12
CA VAL A 130 8.63 -10.10 -4.81
C VAL A 130 8.78 -8.65 -5.28
N PRO A 131 8.09 -8.24 -6.36
CA PRO A 131 8.12 -6.86 -6.82
C PRO A 131 7.43 -5.91 -5.84
N ILE A 132 7.89 -4.66 -5.87
CA ILE A 132 7.21 -3.50 -5.30
C ILE A 132 6.39 -2.84 -6.40
N VAL A 133 5.09 -2.77 -6.24
CA VAL A 133 4.19 -2.03 -7.11
C VAL A 133 4.02 -0.63 -6.53
N LEU A 134 4.37 0.39 -7.29
CA LEU A 134 4.22 1.78 -6.86
C LEU A 134 2.82 2.27 -7.23
N ALA A 135 2.01 2.56 -6.22
CA ALA A 135 0.68 3.08 -6.35
C ALA A 135 0.58 4.46 -5.68
N TYR A 136 -0.21 5.35 -6.28
CA TYR A 136 -0.42 6.70 -5.74
C TYR A 136 -1.89 7.08 -5.72
N ILE A 137 -2.21 8.08 -4.90
CA ILE A 137 -3.51 8.74 -4.83
C ILE A 137 -3.25 10.24 -5.03
N ASP A 138 -3.57 10.75 -6.22
CA ASP A 138 -3.42 12.17 -6.55
C ASP A 138 -4.76 12.89 -6.38
N TYR A 139 -4.83 13.81 -5.43
CA TYR A 139 -6.06 14.55 -5.13
C TYR A 139 -6.32 15.72 -6.07
N LYS A 140 -5.31 16.24 -6.74
CA LYS A 140 -5.47 17.30 -7.72
C LYS A 140 -6.18 16.77 -8.96
N ASP A 141 -5.69 15.66 -9.50
CA ASP A 141 -6.23 15.04 -10.69
C ASP A 141 -7.34 14.02 -10.40
N LYS A 142 -7.61 13.76 -9.10
CA LYS A 142 -8.52 12.70 -8.62
C LYS A 142 -8.22 11.36 -9.29
N GLU A 143 -6.97 10.98 -9.31
CA GLU A 143 -6.49 9.74 -9.92
C GLU A 143 -5.87 8.80 -8.87
N VAL A 144 -6.23 7.51 -8.96
CA VAL A 144 -5.47 6.43 -8.32
C VAL A 144 -4.69 5.72 -9.39
N GLY A 145 -3.37 5.83 -9.34
CA GLY A 145 -2.48 5.18 -10.32
C GLY A 145 -1.77 3.96 -9.74
N ILE A 146 -1.68 2.92 -10.56
CA ILE A 146 -0.92 1.70 -10.28
C ILE A 146 -0.04 1.48 -11.51
N LYS A 147 1.04 2.29 -11.62
CA LYS A 147 1.70 2.49 -12.92
C LYS A 147 3.12 1.97 -13.00
N LYS A 148 3.78 1.69 -11.90
CA LYS A 148 5.20 1.32 -11.92
C LYS A 148 5.50 0.11 -11.06
N VAL A 149 6.41 -0.73 -11.56
CA VAL A 149 6.97 -1.87 -10.82
C VAL A 149 8.42 -1.56 -10.52
N PHE A 150 8.86 -1.93 -9.33
CA PHE A 150 10.22 -1.79 -8.87
C PHE A 150 10.70 -3.12 -8.28
N MET A 151 11.84 -3.63 -8.72
CA MET A 151 12.50 -4.78 -8.10
C MET A 151 13.65 -4.28 -7.23
N PRO A 152 13.68 -4.66 -5.93
CA PRO A 152 14.79 -4.29 -5.05
C PRO A 152 16.13 -4.77 -5.62
N THR A 153 17.09 -3.86 -5.74
CA THR A 153 18.42 -4.19 -6.26
C THR A 153 19.41 -4.65 -5.18
N GLY A 154 19.08 -4.33 -3.90
CA GLY A 154 19.96 -4.52 -2.75
C GLY A 154 20.63 -3.23 -2.28
N ASP A 155 20.79 -2.24 -3.16
CA ASP A 155 21.26 -0.90 -2.78
C ASP A 155 20.08 -0.07 -2.25
N VAL A 156 19.86 -0.17 -0.94
CA VAL A 156 18.70 0.42 -0.25
C VAL A 156 18.64 1.94 -0.46
N GLU A 157 19.76 2.64 -0.39
CA GLU A 157 19.79 4.10 -0.45
C GLU A 157 19.47 4.60 -1.87
N LYS A 158 20.04 3.97 -2.87
CA LYS A 158 19.76 4.26 -4.27
C LYS A 158 18.32 3.96 -4.62
N ASP A 159 17.83 2.79 -4.22
CA ASP A 159 16.48 2.33 -4.49
C ASP A 159 15.43 3.22 -3.82
N MET A 160 15.67 3.61 -2.56
CA MET A 160 14.78 4.52 -1.85
C MET A 160 14.75 5.91 -2.48
N ARG A 161 15.88 6.44 -2.97
CA ARG A 161 15.89 7.70 -3.73
C ARG A 161 15.05 7.60 -5.00
N MET A 162 15.17 6.51 -5.75
CA MET A 162 14.37 6.29 -6.97
C MET A 162 12.87 6.19 -6.66
N ILE A 163 12.49 5.47 -5.60
CA ILE A 163 11.11 5.34 -5.17
C ILE A 163 10.54 6.69 -4.73
N LYS A 164 11.24 7.42 -3.88
CA LYS A 164 10.82 8.76 -3.42
C LYS A 164 10.70 9.76 -4.57
N SER A 165 11.63 9.74 -5.54
CA SER A 165 11.59 10.59 -6.73
C SER A 165 10.32 10.37 -7.56
N TYR A 166 9.86 9.12 -7.66
CA TYR A 166 8.61 8.80 -8.35
C TYR A 166 7.40 9.49 -7.72
N TYR A 167 7.37 9.59 -6.38
CA TYR A 167 6.24 10.17 -5.66
C TYR A 167 6.26 11.71 -5.57
N LYS A 168 7.35 12.35 -5.91
CA LYS A 168 7.53 13.81 -5.76
C LYS A 168 6.49 14.66 -6.52
N SER A 169 5.97 14.14 -7.62
CA SER A 169 5.03 14.86 -8.51
C SER A 169 3.56 14.73 -8.12
N PHE A 170 3.21 13.88 -7.16
CA PHE A 170 1.82 13.63 -6.81
C PHE A 170 1.32 14.54 -5.69
N HIS A 171 0.03 14.88 -5.74
CA HIS A 171 -0.61 15.85 -4.85
C HIS A 171 -1.42 15.14 -3.76
N ALA A 172 -0.95 15.26 -2.53
CA ALA A 172 -1.64 14.74 -1.36
C ALA A 172 -2.95 15.51 -1.06
N ARG A 173 -3.85 14.88 -0.29
CA ARG A 173 -5.03 15.58 0.26
C ARG A 173 -4.65 16.77 1.15
N ARG A 174 -3.55 16.62 1.91
CA ARG A 174 -2.95 17.66 2.75
C ARG A 174 -1.50 17.83 2.31
N PRO A 175 -1.24 18.73 1.33
CA PRO A 175 0.10 18.88 0.75
C PRO A 175 1.18 19.22 1.79
N GLU A 176 0.84 19.97 2.80
CA GLU A 176 1.72 20.36 3.92
C GLU A 176 2.22 19.16 4.73
N ASN A 177 1.52 18.04 4.65
CA ASN A 177 1.86 16.81 5.36
C ASN A 177 2.62 15.79 4.48
N PHE A 178 2.91 16.12 3.23
CA PHE A 178 3.63 15.21 2.33
C PHE A 178 5.03 15.73 2.01
N VAL A 179 6.04 14.96 2.42
CA VAL A 179 7.47 15.25 2.15
C VAL A 179 8.18 13.96 1.75
N THR A 180 8.96 14.05 0.68
CA THR A 180 9.80 12.92 0.23
C THR A 180 11.17 12.90 0.89
N GLY A 181 11.66 14.05 1.39
CA GLY A 181 13.00 14.18 1.95
C GLY A 181 14.12 14.02 0.90
N LEU A 182 13.86 14.53 -0.32
CA LEU A 182 14.82 14.62 -1.43
C LEU A 182 15.22 16.06 -1.67
#